data_dc308b12c47404ef9f248cd562424a89
#
_entry.id   dc308b12c47404ef9f248cd562424a89
#
_cell.length_a   1.000
_cell.length_b   1.000
_cell.length_c   1.000
_cell.angle_alpha   90.00
_cell.angle_beta   90.00
_cell.angle_gamma   90.00
#
_symmetry.space_group_name_H-M   'P 1'
#
loop_
_entity.id
_entity.type
_entity.pdbx_description
1 polymer ?
#
loop_
_entity_poly.entity_id
_entity_poly.type
_entity_poly.pdbx_seq_one_letter_code
_entity_poly.pdbx_strand_id
1 'polypeptide(L)'
;MVRTSPDELSFVNAQAWKDAYGHSPKGARGSTPHKYWPRYELFAMNNEKSVEMLAGEEHARVRRIFNPAFSDRAVKQQEPVFMKYVNLLDAKLREGLEKDPDHKFDMVTMFNFTTFDIMGDLTFGEPLQLLANGEYNTWVKSVFGLIRVGIRISILLNYPILLKTLKACIPASVVKKSEEHFQNSVDRVTKRLEKGRHSEGADFWSLVLDQPEGRGLTRGQMDANAGLFMLAGTETTATLLSGLTYLLLQHPEALELLTSEIRNAFDGPSNMSIEKVAALPYLNACIKEGLRLYPPVVTGMPRQTPSEGSTICGEYVPPGVSTPYN
;
A
#
# COMPACT_ATOMS: atom_id res chain seq x y z
N MET A 1 8.64 -12.97 -23.03
CA MET A 1 7.18 -13.25 -22.90
C MET A 1 6.98 -14.73 -22.63
N VAL A 2 6.19 -15.08 -21.63
CA VAL A 2 5.84 -16.47 -21.27
C VAL A 2 4.34 -16.57 -21.13
N ARG A 3 3.72 -17.62 -21.66
CA ARG A 3 2.29 -17.89 -21.48
C ARG A 3 2.11 -18.65 -20.16
N THR A 4 1.41 -18.07 -19.21
CA THR A 4 1.19 -18.63 -17.87
C THR A 4 -0.16 -19.32 -17.73
N SER A 5 -1.15 -18.90 -18.55
CA SER A 5 -2.46 -19.57 -18.67
C SER A 5 -3.01 -19.41 -20.10
N PRO A 6 -4.17 -20.03 -20.46
CA PRO A 6 -4.71 -19.91 -21.82
C PRO A 6 -4.94 -18.46 -22.29
N ASP A 7 -5.22 -17.55 -21.37
CA ASP A 7 -5.55 -16.14 -21.59
C ASP A 7 -4.64 -15.18 -20.83
N GLU A 8 -3.45 -15.65 -20.39
CA GLU A 8 -2.51 -14.83 -19.62
C GLU A 8 -1.09 -14.92 -20.16
N LEU A 9 -0.45 -13.76 -20.34
CA LEU A 9 0.93 -13.60 -20.76
C LEU A 9 1.73 -12.83 -19.73
N SER A 10 2.83 -13.38 -19.24
CA SER A 10 3.79 -12.74 -18.34
C SER A 10 4.98 -12.16 -19.10
N PHE A 11 5.44 -10.99 -18.70
CA PHE A 11 6.55 -10.26 -19.30
C PHE A 11 7.58 -9.90 -18.24
N VAL A 12 8.86 -10.15 -18.54
CA VAL A 12 10.01 -9.77 -17.69
C VAL A 12 10.80 -8.60 -18.28
N ASN A 13 10.42 -8.09 -19.45
CA ASN A 13 11.10 -6.98 -20.09
C ASN A 13 10.59 -5.66 -19.50
N ALA A 14 11.49 -4.77 -19.08
CA ALA A 14 11.15 -3.46 -18.51
C ALA A 14 10.27 -2.60 -19.45
N GLN A 15 10.33 -2.79 -20.76
CA GLN A 15 9.46 -2.10 -21.72
C GLN A 15 7.99 -2.48 -21.52
N ALA A 16 7.71 -3.74 -21.15
CA ALA A 16 6.33 -4.18 -20.89
C ALA A 16 5.65 -3.38 -19.77
N TRP A 17 6.41 -2.91 -18.78
CA TRP A 17 5.88 -2.01 -17.75
C TRP A 17 5.33 -0.72 -18.33
N LYS A 18 6.08 -0.10 -19.25
CA LYS A 18 5.65 1.14 -19.91
C LYS A 18 4.45 0.90 -20.83
N ASP A 19 4.43 -0.23 -21.54
CA ASP A 19 3.37 -0.54 -22.50
C ASP A 19 2.06 -0.95 -21.78
N ALA A 20 2.15 -1.67 -20.67
CA ALA A 20 0.98 -2.17 -19.95
C ALA A 20 0.40 -1.17 -18.93
N TYR A 21 1.24 -0.32 -18.32
CA TYR A 21 0.82 0.60 -17.24
C TYR A 21 1.01 2.08 -17.59
N GLY A 22 1.78 2.39 -18.63
CA GLY A 22 2.01 3.74 -19.11
C GLY A 22 0.84 4.29 -19.93
N HIS A 23 1.03 5.51 -20.45
CA HIS A 23 0.10 6.08 -21.41
C HIS A 23 0.53 5.66 -22.81
N SER A 24 -0.41 5.18 -23.62
CA SER A 24 -0.13 4.86 -25.03
C SER A 24 0.35 6.11 -25.77
N PRO A 25 1.46 6.03 -26.50
CA PRO A 25 1.85 7.10 -27.41
C PRO A 25 0.72 7.34 -28.44
N LYS A 26 0.50 8.61 -28.78
CA LYS A 26 -0.43 8.96 -29.87
C LYS A 26 0.01 8.25 -31.16
N GLY A 27 -0.88 7.44 -31.74
CA GLY A 27 -0.61 6.69 -32.97
C GLY A 27 -0.10 5.25 -32.77
N ALA A 28 0.05 4.77 -31.53
CA ALA A 28 0.34 3.36 -31.30
C ALA A 28 -0.82 2.45 -31.77
N ARG A 29 -0.49 1.30 -32.37
CA ARG A 29 -1.48 0.26 -32.70
C ARG A 29 -2.05 -0.33 -31.42
N GLY A 30 -3.37 -0.22 -31.21
CA GLY A 30 -4.07 -0.68 -30.01
C GLY A 30 -4.00 0.34 -28.85
N SER A 31 -4.88 0.16 -27.88
CA SER A 31 -4.96 0.99 -26.67
C SER A 31 -4.14 0.39 -25.53
N THR A 32 -3.85 1.19 -24.51
CA THR A 32 -3.23 0.71 -23.28
C THR A 32 -4.13 -0.31 -22.59
N PRO A 33 -3.60 -1.45 -22.13
CA PRO A 33 -4.35 -2.43 -21.39
C PRO A 33 -5.06 -1.81 -20.17
N HIS A 34 -6.31 -2.17 -19.97
CA HIS A 34 -7.10 -1.69 -18.84
C HIS A 34 -7.00 -2.63 -17.64
N LYS A 35 -7.48 -2.19 -16.48
CA LYS A 35 -7.49 -3.03 -15.27
C LYS A 35 -8.31 -4.30 -15.50
N TYR A 36 -7.80 -5.44 -15.07
CA TYR A 36 -8.56 -6.70 -15.05
C TYR A 36 -9.58 -6.66 -13.90
N TRP A 37 -10.78 -6.18 -14.19
CA TRP A 37 -11.80 -5.85 -13.20
C TRP A 37 -12.12 -6.96 -12.21
N PRO A 38 -12.23 -8.25 -12.58
CA PRO A 38 -12.52 -9.30 -11.61
C PRO A 38 -11.55 -9.33 -10.43
N ARG A 39 -10.29 -8.91 -10.66
CA ARG A 39 -9.27 -8.83 -9.60
C ARG A 39 -9.45 -7.61 -8.71
N TYR A 40 -9.77 -6.46 -9.31
CA TYR A 40 -9.89 -5.20 -8.57
C TYR A 40 -11.18 -5.10 -7.78
N GLU A 41 -12.29 -5.62 -8.30
CA GLU A 41 -13.60 -5.57 -7.65
C GLU A 41 -13.74 -6.49 -6.42
N LEU A 42 -12.78 -7.37 -6.18
CA LEU A 42 -12.75 -8.22 -4.98
C LEU A 42 -12.72 -7.44 -3.66
N PHE A 43 -12.16 -6.25 -3.69
CA PHE A 43 -11.96 -5.41 -2.51
C PHE A 43 -12.98 -4.27 -2.38
N ALA A 44 -14.00 -4.26 -3.24
CA ALA A 44 -15.09 -3.28 -3.14
C ALA A 44 -15.85 -3.48 -1.82
N MET A 45 -15.90 -2.43 -1.01
CA MET A 45 -16.68 -2.40 0.23
C MET A 45 -17.91 -1.51 0.03
N ASN A 46 -19.08 -2.00 0.42
CA ASN A 46 -20.36 -1.27 0.33
C ASN A 46 -20.68 -0.71 -1.06
N ASN A 47 -20.33 -1.40 -2.14
CA ASN A 47 -20.49 -0.96 -3.54
C ASN A 47 -19.77 0.36 -3.89
N GLU A 48 -18.96 0.90 -3.00
CA GLU A 48 -18.16 2.10 -3.26
C GLU A 48 -16.78 1.74 -3.79
N LYS A 49 -16.30 2.53 -4.72
CA LYS A 49 -15.01 2.29 -5.39
C LYS A 49 -13.94 3.23 -4.84
N SER A 50 -12.87 2.65 -4.32
CA SER A 50 -11.64 3.38 -4.02
C SER A 50 -10.91 3.80 -5.32
N VAL A 51 -9.93 4.69 -5.23
CA VAL A 51 -9.14 5.15 -6.39
C VAL A 51 -8.52 4.00 -7.19
N GLU A 52 -8.14 2.92 -6.52
CA GLU A 52 -7.61 1.71 -7.15
C GLU A 52 -8.65 1.03 -8.07
N MET A 53 -9.93 1.09 -7.71
CA MET A 53 -11.03 0.44 -8.43
C MET A 53 -11.67 1.32 -9.49
N LEU A 54 -11.25 2.56 -9.65
CA LEU A 54 -11.77 3.49 -10.64
C LEU A 54 -11.01 3.39 -11.97
N ALA A 55 -11.64 3.82 -13.06
CA ALA A 55 -11.04 3.91 -14.39
C ALA A 55 -11.35 5.25 -15.07
N GLY A 56 -10.67 5.52 -16.18
CA GLY A 56 -10.93 6.66 -17.05
C GLY A 56 -10.88 8.01 -16.32
N GLU A 57 -11.84 8.86 -16.65
CA GLU A 57 -11.90 10.23 -16.13
C GLU A 57 -12.14 10.29 -14.62
N GLU A 58 -12.96 9.37 -14.10
CA GLU A 58 -13.26 9.32 -12.67
C GLU A 58 -12.01 8.93 -11.85
N HIS A 59 -11.22 7.96 -12.33
CA HIS A 59 -9.93 7.65 -11.73
C HIS A 59 -9.01 8.87 -11.75
N ALA A 60 -8.92 9.57 -12.90
CA ALA A 60 -8.10 10.75 -13.04
C ALA A 60 -8.55 11.88 -12.10
N ARG A 61 -9.86 12.06 -11.92
CA ARG A 61 -10.45 13.04 -11.01
C ARG A 61 -10.06 12.74 -9.56
N VAL A 62 -10.35 11.54 -9.07
CA VAL A 62 -10.08 11.15 -7.69
C VAL A 62 -8.59 11.14 -7.38
N ARG A 63 -7.77 10.60 -8.29
CA ARG A 63 -6.31 10.61 -8.14
C ARG A 63 -5.74 12.02 -8.05
N ARG A 64 -6.28 12.98 -8.83
CA ARG A 64 -5.84 14.39 -8.80
C ARG A 64 -6.08 15.03 -7.44
N ILE A 65 -7.15 14.64 -6.72
CA ILE A 65 -7.44 15.12 -5.38
C ILE A 65 -6.38 14.64 -4.38
N PHE A 66 -5.94 13.38 -4.49
CA PHE A 66 -4.97 12.80 -3.57
C PHE A 66 -3.50 13.07 -3.93
N ASN A 67 -3.16 13.27 -5.20
CA ASN A 67 -1.77 13.46 -5.64
C ASN A 67 -0.98 14.50 -4.82
N PRO A 68 -1.54 15.65 -4.42
CA PRO A 68 -0.83 16.61 -3.60
C PRO A 68 -0.36 16.04 -2.24
N ALA A 69 -1.09 15.08 -1.65
CA ALA A 69 -0.72 14.44 -0.38
C ALA A 69 0.54 13.57 -0.47
N PHE A 70 0.91 13.17 -1.67
CA PHE A 70 2.08 12.32 -1.97
C PHE A 70 3.21 13.09 -2.66
N SER A 71 3.13 14.44 -2.68
CA SER A 71 4.21 15.29 -3.19
C SER A 71 5.36 15.40 -2.17
N ASP A 72 6.59 15.67 -2.64
CA ASP A 72 7.76 15.88 -1.78
C ASP A 72 7.48 16.93 -0.68
N ARG A 73 6.75 17.98 -1.04
CA ARG A 73 6.32 19.01 -0.08
C ARG A 73 5.42 18.44 1.02
N ALA A 74 4.44 17.61 0.66
CA ALA A 74 3.52 17.02 1.63
C ALA A 74 4.24 15.99 2.50
N VAL A 75 5.11 15.16 1.92
CA VAL A 75 5.93 14.19 2.66
C VAL A 75 6.80 14.91 3.69
N LYS A 76 7.38 16.07 3.33
CA LYS A 76 8.14 16.90 4.28
C LYS A 76 7.24 17.47 5.41
N GLN A 77 6.01 17.84 5.10
CA GLN A 77 5.05 18.28 6.12
C GLN A 77 4.58 17.14 7.04
N GLN A 78 4.61 15.90 6.56
CA GLN A 78 4.28 14.69 7.30
C GLN A 78 5.47 14.16 8.14
N GLU A 79 6.68 14.67 7.93
CA GLU A 79 7.90 14.23 8.64
C GLU A 79 7.74 14.17 10.17
N PRO A 80 7.10 15.14 10.85
CA PRO A 80 6.87 15.04 12.29
C PRO A 80 6.07 13.81 12.72
N VAL A 81 5.11 13.37 11.88
CA VAL A 81 4.33 12.14 12.14
C VAL A 81 5.23 10.92 12.04
N PHE A 82 6.05 10.82 10.98
CA PHE A 82 6.99 9.70 10.85
C PHE A 82 7.99 9.67 12.01
N MET A 83 8.61 10.80 12.34
CA MET A 83 9.60 10.90 13.41
C MET A 83 9.04 10.56 14.78
N LYS A 84 7.80 10.93 15.06
CA LYS A 84 7.09 10.55 16.30
C LYS A 84 7.11 9.02 16.51
N TYR A 85 6.76 8.25 15.47
CA TYR A 85 6.67 6.80 15.58
C TYR A 85 8.02 6.09 15.44
N VAL A 86 8.94 6.64 14.68
CA VAL A 86 10.34 6.15 14.63
C VAL A 86 11.01 6.32 16.00
N ASN A 87 10.85 7.48 16.65
CA ASN A 87 11.39 7.71 17.99
C ASN A 87 10.71 6.81 19.04
N LEU A 88 9.39 6.56 18.91
CA LEU A 88 8.69 5.65 19.81
C LEU A 88 9.17 4.20 19.64
N LEU A 89 9.41 3.76 18.39
CA LEU A 89 10.00 2.45 18.11
C LEU A 89 11.40 2.33 18.74
N ASP A 90 12.28 3.31 18.53
CA ASP A 90 13.63 3.33 19.13
C ASP A 90 13.55 3.28 20.67
N ALA A 91 12.67 4.08 21.27
CA ALA A 91 12.47 4.07 22.73
C ALA A 91 12.00 2.70 23.25
N LYS A 92 11.08 2.04 22.55
CA LYS A 92 10.60 0.70 22.93
C LYS A 92 11.69 -0.38 22.82
N LEU A 93 12.52 -0.29 21.78
CA LEU A 93 13.66 -1.20 21.62
C LEU A 93 14.69 -0.99 22.73
N ARG A 94 15.03 0.27 23.06
CA ARG A 94 15.95 0.60 24.16
C ARG A 94 15.40 0.15 25.50
N GLU A 95 14.15 0.43 25.82
CA GLU A 95 13.47 0.00 27.06
C GLU A 95 13.54 -1.53 27.23
N GLY A 96 13.37 -2.29 26.16
CA GLY A 96 13.47 -3.74 26.19
C GLY A 96 14.88 -4.22 26.50
N LEU A 97 15.90 -3.64 25.87
CA LEU A 97 17.31 -3.99 26.09
C LEU A 97 17.84 -3.53 27.46
N GLU A 98 17.34 -2.42 28.01
CA GLU A 98 17.67 -1.97 29.36
C GLU A 98 17.13 -2.92 30.43
N LYS A 99 15.94 -3.52 30.19
CA LYS A 99 15.34 -4.51 31.10
C LYS A 99 16.02 -5.89 31.01
N ASP A 100 16.36 -6.27 29.79
CA ASP A 100 17.00 -7.55 29.46
C ASP A 100 17.92 -7.35 28.24
N PRO A 101 19.27 -7.33 28.44
CA PRO A 101 20.22 -7.14 27.34
C PRO A 101 20.14 -8.24 26.25
N ASP A 102 19.64 -9.42 26.58
CA ASP A 102 19.46 -10.53 25.65
C ASP A 102 18.04 -10.60 25.07
N HIS A 103 17.22 -9.56 25.28
CA HIS A 103 15.84 -9.50 24.82
C HIS A 103 15.76 -9.59 23.30
N LYS A 104 14.90 -10.51 22.83
CA LYS A 104 14.65 -10.70 21.39
C LYS A 104 13.34 -10.04 20.99
N PHE A 105 13.43 -9.15 20.02
CA PHE A 105 12.25 -8.48 19.48
C PHE A 105 11.70 -9.22 18.25
N ASP A 106 10.39 -9.38 18.17
CA ASP A 106 9.71 -9.68 16.92
C ASP A 106 9.61 -8.41 16.08
N MET A 107 10.61 -8.19 15.21
CA MET A 107 10.67 -6.99 14.36
C MET A 107 9.54 -6.94 13.34
N VAL A 108 8.97 -8.07 12.91
CA VAL A 108 7.79 -8.09 12.04
C VAL A 108 6.61 -7.42 12.74
N THR A 109 6.36 -7.80 13.99
CA THR A 109 5.30 -7.18 14.81
C THR A 109 5.60 -5.70 15.09
N MET A 110 6.85 -5.34 15.42
CA MET A 110 7.25 -3.96 15.69
C MET A 110 7.08 -3.05 14.47
N PHE A 111 7.48 -3.49 13.29
CA PHE A 111 7.28 -2.74 12.04
C PHE A 111 5.79 -2.62 11.69
N ASN A 112 5.01 -3.67 11.87
CA ASN A 112 3.56 -3.58 11.70
C ASN A 112 2.93 -2.55 12.64
N PHE A 113 3.24 -2.57 13.92
CA PHE A 113 2.74 -1.56 14.86
C PHE A 113 3.09 -0.14 14.41
N THR A 114 4.34 0.07 14.00
CA THR A 114 4.85 1.37 13.55
C THR A 114 4.10 1.86 12.32
N THR A 115 3.99 1.03 11.29
CA THR A 115 3.34 1.42 10.03
C THR A 115 1.83 1.62 10.19
N PHE A 116 1.16 0.80 11.01
CA PHE A 116 -0.26 0.99 11.31
C PHE A 116 -0.51 2.29 12.09
N ASP A 117 0.33 2.62 13.06
CA ASP A 117 0.19 3.85 13.83
C ASP A 117 0.45 5.10 12.96
N ILE A 118 1.47 5.06 12.09
CA ILE A 118 1.73 6.12 11.09
C ILE A 118 0.52 6.31 10.18
N MET A 119 0.02 5.23 9.59
CA MET A 119 -1.11 5.31 8.67
C MET A 119 -2.41 5.69 9.37
N GLY A 120 -2.59 5.31 10.63
CA GLY A 120 -3.71 5.76 11.46
C GLY A 120 -3.71 7.26 11.65
N ASP A 121 -2.56 7.83 11.96
CA ASP A 121 -2.39 9.28 12.12
C ASP A 121 -2.59 10.03 10.79
N LEU A 122 -1.95 9.57 9.70
CA LEU A 122 -2.08 10.19 8.36
C LEU A 122 -3.48 10.05 7.75
N THR A 123 -4.17 8.94 8.04
CA THR A 123 -5.49 8.65 7.44
C THR A 123 -6.65 9.17 8.28
N PHE A 124 -6.54 9.15 9.61
CA PHE A 124 -7.65 9.50 10.49
C PHE A 124 -7.35 10.69 11.41
N GLY A 125 -6.10 11.18 11.44
CA GLY A 125 -5.66 12.20 12.37
C GLY A 125 -5.71 11.74 13.82
N GLU A 126 -5.62 10.43 14.07
CA GLU A 126 -5.58 9.84 15.42
C GLU A 126 -4.76 8.55 15.45
N PRO A 127 -3.93 8.35 16.49
CA PRO A 127 -3.10 7.15 16.62
C PRO A 127 -3.95 5.92 16.92
N LEU A 128 -3.48 4.75 16.43
CA LEU A 128 -4.05 3.44 16.81
C LEU A 128 -3.46 2.91 18.12
N GLN A 129 -2.35 3.47 18.57
CA GLN A 129 -1.63 3.13 19.82
C GLN A 129 -1.10 1.69 19.89
N LEU A 130 -0.85 1.06 18.76
CA LEU A 130 -0.37 -0.32 18.71
C LEU A 130 1.04 -0.44 19.26
N LEU A 131 1.92 0.48 18.86
CA LEU A 131 3.31 0.49 19.30
C LEU A 131 3.42 0.86 20.79
N ALA A 132 2.57 1.76 21.28
CA ALA A 132 2.53 2.14 22.69
C ALA A 132 2.06 0.99 23.57
N ASN A 133 0.99 0.30 23.18
CA ASN A 133 0.38 -0.79 23.95
C ASN A 133 1.09 -2.14 23.77
N GLY A 134 1.88 -2.32 22.70
CA GLY A 134 2.56 -3.57 22.37
C GLY A 134 1.61 -4.69 21.93
N GLU A 135 0.40 -4.35 21.46
CA GLU A 135 -0.59 -5.33 21.02
C GLU A 135 -1.47 -4.84 19.87
N TYR A 136 -1.91 -5.80 19.04
CA TYR A 136 -2.90 -5.53 18.02
C TYR A 136 -4.28 -5.31 18.62
N ASN A 137 -4.93 -4.22 18.28
CA ASN A 137 -6.35 -4.05 18.56
C ASN A 137 -7.22 -4.98 17.70
N THR A 138 -8.48 -5.16 18.06
CA THR A 138 -9.42 -6.07 17.37
C THR A 138 -9.61 -5.69 15.90
N TRP A 139 -9.63 -4.42 15.60
CA TRP A 139 -9.81 -3.93 14.24
C TRP A 139 -8.64 -4.32 13.33
N VAL A 140 -7.38 -4.09 13.76
CA VAL A 140 -6.19 -4.45 12.97
C VAL A 140 -6.09 -5.97 12.79
N LYS A 141 -6.42 -6.76 13.80
CA LYS A 141 -6.52 -8.24 13.65
C LYS A 141 -7.50 -8.65 12.55
N SER A 142 -8.61 -7.92 12.39
CA SER A 142 -9.58 -8.18 11.33
C SER A 142 -9.04 -7.82 9.93
N VAL A 143 -8.22 -6.77 9.81
CA VAL A 143 -7.56 -6.39 8.53
C VAL A 143 -6.73 -7.55 7.98
N PHE A 144 -5.85 -8.14 8.80
CA PHE A 144 -5.06 -9.30 8.40
C PHE A 144 -5.92 -10.50 7.98
N GLY A 145 -7.04 -10.70 8.67
CA GLY A 145 -8.02 -11.73 8.31
C GLY A 145 -8.60 -11.52 6.91
N LEU A 146 -8.97 -10.28 6.59
CA LEU A 146 -9.53 -9.91 5.28
C LEU A 146 -8.51 -10.09 4.14
N ILE A 147 -7.24 -9.72 4.36
CA ILE A 147 -6.16 -9.93 3.38
C ILE A 147 -6.05 -11.42 3.03
N ARG A 148 -5.98 -12.29 4.05
CA ARG A 148 -5.89 -13.74 3.85
C ARG A 148 -7.08 -14.32 3.08
N VAL A 149 -8.28 -13.85 3.39
CA VAL A 149 -9.50 -14.24 2.67
C VAL A 149 -9.47 -13.73 1.23
N GLY A 150 -9.08 -12.46 1.02
CA GLY A 150 -8.96 -11.85 -0.30
C GLY A 150 -7.99 -12.61 -1.21
N ILE A 151 -6.81 -13.03 -0.69
CA ILE A 151 -5.85 -13.83 -1.43
C ILE A 151 -6.46 -15.18 -1.86
N ARG A 152 -7.15 -15.88 -0.94
CA ARG A 152 -7.80 -17.16 -1.27
C ARG A 152 -8.90 -16.99 -2.32
N ILE A 153 -9.71 -15.95 -2.21
CA ILE A 153 -10.75 -15.65 -3.19
C ILE A 153 -10.12 -15.30 -4.55
N SER A 154 -8.99 -14.59 -4.57
CA SER A 154 -8.31 -14.24 -5.82
C SER A 154 -7.83 -15.46 -6.62
N ILE A 155 -7.43 -16.54 -5.95
CA ILE A 155 -7.11 -17.81 -6.61
C ILE A 155 -8.37 -18.43 -7.22
N LEU A 156 -9.51 -18.33 -6.53
CA LEU A 156 -10.78 -18.90 -6.97
C LEU A 156 -11.43 -18.14 -8.15
N LEU A 157 -10.95 -16.93 -8.45
CA LEU A 157 -11.40 -16.20 -9.66
C LEU A 157 -11.11 -16.95 -10.95
N ASN A 158 -10.07 -17.77 -10.96
CA ASN A 158 -9.73 -18.62 -12.11
C ASN A 158 -10.69 -19.80 -12.28
N TYR A 159 -11.59 -20.03 -11.30
CA TYR A 159 -12.55 -21.13 -11.27
C TYR A 159 -13.97 -20.61 -11.00
N PRO A 160 -14.64 -19.98 -12.00
CA PRO A 160 -15.88 -19.24 -11.76
C PRO A 160 -17.04 -20.09 -11.22
N ILE A 161 -17.12 -21.38 -11.60
CA ILE A 161 -18.14 -22.30 -11.06
C ILE A 161 -17.86 -22.57 -9.57
N LEU A 162 -16.61 -22.85 -9.20
CA LEU A 162 -16.21 -23.07 -7.82
C LEU A 162 -16.40 -21.80 -6.97
N LEU A 163 -16.06 -20.65 -7.52
CA LEU A 163 -16.25 -19.36 -6.86
C LEU A 163 -17.75 -19.11 -6.56
N LYS A 164 -18.64 -19.41 -7.51
CA LYS A 164 -20.09 -19.24 -7.33
C LYS A 164 -20.64 -20.13 -6.23
N THR A 165 -20.22 -21.40 -6.16
CA THR A 165 -20.63 -22.33 -5.10
C THR A 165 -20.07 -21.92 -3.73
N LEU A 166 -18.80 -21.53 -3.67
CA LEU A 166 -18.16 -21.08 -2.43
C LEU A 166 -18.72 -19.76 -1.90
N LYS A 167 -19.07 -18.81 -2.78
CA LYS A 167 -19.77 -17.58 -2.37
C LYS A 167 -21.08 -17.87 -1.64
N ALA A 168 -21.82 -18.89 -2.08
CA ALA A 168 -23.04 -19.32 -1.40
C ALA A 168 -22.79 -19.97 -0.02
N CYS A 169 -21.56 -20.45 0.21
CA CYS A 169 -21.13 -21.11 1.45
C CYS A 169 -20.34 -20.19 2.39
N ILE A 170 -20.15 -18.89 2.07
CA ILE A 170 -19.44 -17.98 2.96
C ILE A 170 -20.21 -17.85 4.27
N PRO A 171 -19.58 -18.17 5.44
CA PRO A 171 -20.25 -18.04 6.71
C PRO A 171 -20.68 -16.60 6.98
N ALA A 172 -21.87 -16.41 7.52
CA ALA A 172 -22.39 -15.09 7.89
C ALA A 172 -21.44 -14.34 8.86
N SER A 173 -20.68 -15.08 9.68
CA SER A 173 -19.66 -14.52 10.57
C SER A 173 -18.49 -13.83 9.82
N VAL A 174 -18.14 -14.30 8.64
CA VAL A 174 -17.09 -13.65 7.80
C VAL A 174 -17.61 -12.36 7.19
N VAL A 175 -18.84 -12.39 6.69
CA VAL A 175 -19.51 -11.19 6.15
C VAL A 175 -19.64 -10.13 7.25
N LYS A 176 -20.14 -10.51 8.43
CA LYS A 176 -20.27 -9.63 9.58
C LYS A 176 -18.93 -8.98 9.99
N LYS A 177 -17.86 -9.76 10.06
CA LYS A 177 -16.51 -9.21 10.36
C LYS A 177 -16.02 -8.21 9.32
N SER A 178 -16.35 -8.42 8.04
CA SER A 178 -16.03 -7.47 6.97
C SER A 178 -16.82 -6.17 7.13
N GLU A 179 -18.10 -6.27 7.47
CA GLU A 179 -18.95 -5.11 7.75
C GLU A 179 -18.48 -4.34 8.98
N GLU A 180 -18.15 -5.02 10.08
CA GLU A 180 -17.58 -4.43 11.28
C GLU A 180 -16.25 -3.71 11.00
N HIS A 181 -15.39 -4.31 10.18
CA HIS A 181 -14.14 -3.67 9.76
C HIS A 181 -14.40 -2.38 8.98
N PHE A 182 -15.31 -2.43 8.01
CA PHE A 182 -15.67 -1.25 7.23
C PHE A 182 -16.28 -0.17 8.11
N GLN A 183 -17.19 -0.53 9.02
CA GLN A 183 -17.83 0.41 9.94
C GLN A 183 -16.80 1.12 10.85
N ASN A 184 -15.78 0.41 11.35
CA ASN A 184 -14.68 1.03 12.09
C ASN A 184 -13.94 2.11 11.28
N SER A 185 -13.72 1.88 9.99
CA SER A 185 -13.12 2.88 9.10
C SER A 185 -14.05 4.08 8.90
N VAL A 186 -15.35 3.84 8.68
CA VAL A 186 -16.38 4.86 8.54
C VAL A 186 -16.48 5.74 9.78
N ASP A 187 -16.47 5.13 10.97
CA ASP A 187 -16.55 5.86 12.25
C ASP A 187 -15.34 6.78 12.45
N ARG A 188 -14.13 6.31 12.08
CA ARG A 188 -12.90 7.11 12.15
C ARG A 188 -12.89 8.24 11.14
N VAL A 189 -13.32 8.00 9.90
CA VAL A 189 -13.51 9.05 8.91
C VAL A 189 -14.52 10.07 9.40
N THR A 190 -15.64 9.64 10.01
CA THR A 190 -16.65 10.53 10.58
C THR A 190 -16.04 11.46 11.62
N LYS A 191 -15.37 10.90 12.62
CA LYS A 191 -14.70 11.69 13.67
C LYS A 191 -13.68 12.67 13.08
N ARG A 192 -12.93 12.25 12.05
CA ARG A 192 -11.96 13.15 11.40
C ARG A 192 -12.66 14.31 10.67
N LEU A 193 -13.74 14.03 9.96
CA LEU A 193 -14.51 15.05 9.24
C LEU A 193 -15.21 16.05 10.18
N GLU A 194 -15.65 15.61 11.36
CA GLU A 194 -16.22 16.46 12.40
C GLU A 194 -15.24 17.51 12.93
N LYS A 195 -13.91 17.22 12.91
CA LYS A 195 -12.87 18.20 13.24
C LYS A 195 -12.70 19.29 12.19
N GLY A 196 -13.35 19.18 11.03
CA GLY A 196 -13.32 20.17 9.95
C GLY A 196 -11.97 20.28 9.24
N ARG A 197 -11.75 21.44 8.58
CA ARG A 197 -10.56 21.72 7.75
C ARG A 197 -9.27 21.88 8.56
N HIS A 198 -9.37 22.25 9.81
CA HIS A 198 -8.23 22.55 10.68
C HIS A 198 -7.99 21.38 11.64
N SER A 199 -7.25 20.35 11.19
CA SER A 199 -6.62 19.42 12.12
C SER A 199 -5.20 19.91 12.42
N GLU A 200 -4.71 19.62 13.61
CA GLU A 200 -3.34 20.00 14.05
C GLU A 200 -2.22 19.24 13.28
N GLY A 201 -2.56 18.40 12.27
CA GLY A 201 -1.62 17.59 11.53
C GLY A 201 -1.84 17.60 10.01
N ALA A 202 -0.80 17.22 9.28
CA ALA A 202 -0.82 17.04 7.83
C ALA A 202 -1.41 15.66 7.47
N ASP A 203 -2.73 15.53 7.49
CA ASP A 203 -3.44 14.33 7.08
C ASP A 203 -4.00 14.43 5.64
N PHE A 204 -4.41 13.28 5.09
CA PHE A 204 -4.94 13.22 3.72
C PHE A 204 -6.26 13.97 3.53
N TRP A 205 -7.09 14.10 4.59
CA TRP A 205 -8.41 14.70 4.49
C TRP A 205 -8.38 16.22 4.41
N SER A 206 -7.35 16.86 4.95
CA SER A 206 -7.17 18.31 4.82
C SER A 206 -7.22 18.74 3.36
N LEU A 207 -6.55 17.97 2.47
CA LEU A 207 -6.53 18.24 1.02
C LEU A 207 -7.86 17.93 0.33
N VAL A 208 -8.57 16.89 0.80
CA VAL A 208 -9.89 16.52 0.26
C VAL A 208 -10.92 17.58 0.62
N LEU A 209 -10.88 18.10 1.85
CA LEU A 209 -11.81 19.12 2.36
C LEU A 209 -11.54 20.51 1.75
N ASP A 210 -10.36 20.77 1.21
CA ASP A 210 -10.01 22.00 0.52
C ASP A 210 -10.55 22.08 -0.92
N GLN A 211 -11.13 21.00 -1.44
CA GLN A 211 -11.69 21.01 -2.79
C GLN A 211 -12.94 21.92 -2.85
N PRO A 212 -13.13 22.65 -3.97
CA PRO A 212 -14.35 23.41 -4.20
C PRO A 212 -15.60 22.54 -4.09
N GLU A 213 -16.70 23.15 -3.65
CA GLU A 213 -18.00 22.46 -3.56
C GLU A 213 -18.37 21.77 -4.88
N GLY A 214 -18.82 20.52 -4.81
CA GLY A 214 -19.16 19.68 -5.97
C GLY A 214 -17.97 19.05 -6.71
N ARG A 215 -16.72 19.38 -6.36
CA ARG A 215 -15.50 18.76 -6.96
C ARG A 215 -14.76 17.81 -6.03
N GLY A 216 -15.18 17.74 -4.78
CA GLY A 216 -14.62 16.84 -3.77
C GLY A 216 -14.98 15.38 -3.99
N LEU A 217 -14.66 14.56 -3.00
CA LEU A 217 -15.08 13.16 -2.93
C LEU A 217 -16.47 13.04 -2.32
N THR A 218 -17.24 12.04 -2.75
CA THR A 218 -18.44 11.63 -2.02
C THR A 218 -18.04 11.02 -0.69
N ARG A 219 -18.96 10.98 0.27
CA ARG A 219 -18.73 10.32 1.56
C ARG A 219 -18.31 8.85 1.37
N GLY A 220 -18.99 8.11 0.53
CA GLY A 220 -18.64 6.72 0.25
C GLY A 220 -17.26 6.56 -0.38
N GLN A 221 -16.87 7.47 -1.28
CA GLN A 221 -15.50 7.50 -1.81
C GLN A 221 -14.45 7.81 -0.72
N MET A 222 -14.75 8.68 0.24
CA MET A 222 -13.87 8.94 1.37
C MET A 222 -13.67 7.67 2.21
N ASP A 223 -14.76 6.99 2.59
CA ASP A 223 -14.72 5.77 3.39
C ASP A 223 -13.96 4.64 2.69
N ALA A 224 -14.21 4.43 1.38
CA ALA A 224 -13.52 3.42 0.59
C ALA A 224 -12.00 3.70 0.44
N ASN A 225 -11.61 4.97 0.25
CA ASN A 225 -10.20 5.34 0.14
C ASN A 225 -9.47 5.31 1.49
N ALA A 226 -10.15 5.59 2.61
CA ALA A 226 -9.57 5.43 3.95
C ALA A 226 -9.20 3.95 4.21
N GLY A 227 -10.09 3.02 3.90
CA GLY A 227 -9.81 1.59 3.99
C GLY A 227 -8.65 1.15 3.10
N LEU A 228 -8.61 1.66 1.85
CA LEU A 228 -7.49 1.41 0.94
C LEU A 228 -6.17 1.92 1.49
N PHE A 229 -6.08 3.16 1.96
CA PHE A 229 -4.83 3.74 2.45
C PHE A 229 -4.30 3.00 3.67
N MET A 230 -5.19 2.62 4.59
CA MET A 230 -4.80 1.79 5.74
C MET A 230 -4.21 0.46 5.31
N LEU A 231 -4.83 -0.22 4.35
CA LEU A 231 -4.34 -1.51 3.88
C LEU A 231 -3.03 -1.38 3.11
N ALA A 232 -2.99 -0.46 2.14
CA ALA A 232 -1.86 -0.31 1.23
C ALA A 232 -0.60 0.22 1.92
N GLY A 233 -0.74 1.19 2.81
CA GLY A 233 0.40 1.86 3.45
C GLY A 233 1.01 1.08 4.62
N THR A 234 0.26 0.17 5.24
CA THR A 234 0.74 -0.56 6.41
C THR A 234 1.49 -1.84 6.05
N GLU A 235 0.80 -2.81 5.50
CA GLU A 235 1.31 -4.16 5.25
C GLU A 235 2.50 -4.17 4.28
N THR A 236 2.42 -3.40 3.21
CA THR A 236 3.49 -3.37 2.20
C THR A 236 4.79 -2.82 2.76
N THR A 237 4.72 -1.73 3.53
CA THR A 237 5.90 -1.10 4.13
C THR A 237 6.49 -1.97 5.23
N ALA A 238 5.68 -2.53 6.12
CA ALA A 238 6.14 -3.44 7.17
C ALA A 238 6.78 -4.71 6.59
N THR A 239 6.23 -5.26 5.50
CA THR A 239 6.78 -6.43 4.80
C THR A 239 8.17 -6.12 4.24
N LEU A 240 8.33 -4.98 3.54
CA LEU A 240 9.64 -4.56 3.04
C LEU A 240 10.65 -4.39 4.18
N LEU A 241 10.29 -3.66 5.24
CA LEU A 241 11.18 -3.42 6.38
C LEU A 241 11.61 -4.73 7.03
N SER A 242 10.68 -5.67 7.22
CA SER A 242 10.96 -6.99 7.79
C SER A 242 11.90 -7.81 6.91
N GLY A 243 11.60 -7.90 5.61
CA GLY A 243 12.43 -8.62 4.65
C GLY A 243 13.82 -8.01 4.49
N LEU A 244 13.91 -6.68 4.37
CA LEU A 244 15.18 -5.98 4.27
C LEU A 244 16.03 -6.16 5.51
N THR A 245 15.45 -6.04 6.71
CA THR A 245 16.15 -6.29 7.97
C THR A 245 16.68 -7.71 8.04
N TYR A 246 15.88 -8.71 7.68
CA TYR A 246 16.32 -10.10 7.62
C TYR A 246 17.49 -10.29 6.64
N LEU A 247 17.39 -9.74 5.43
CA LEU A 247 18.45 -9.85 4.42
C LEU A 247 19.74 -9.18 4.87
N LEU A 248 19.67 -7.99 5.47
CA LEU A 248 20.86 -7.30 6.00
C LEU A 248 21.53 -8.08 7.14
N LEU A 249 20.75 -8.71 8.02
CA LEU A 249 21.29 -9.57 9.09
C LEU A 249 21.95 -10.84 8.55
N GLN A 250 21.55 -11.34 7.38
CA GLN A 250 22.22 -12.46 6.69
C GLN A 250 23.48 -12.02 5.91
N HIS A 251 23.64 -10.72 5.67
CA HIS A 251 24.76 -10.14 4.91
C HIS A 251 25.49 -9.06 5.73
N PRO A 252 26.34 -9.43 6.72
CA PRO A 252 26.99 -8.50 7.63
C PRO A 252 27.78 -7.39 6.93
N GLU A 253 28.44 -7.71 5.81
CA GLU A 253 29.20 -6.72 5.02
C GLU A 253 28.29 -5.61 4.48
N ALA A 254 27.11 -5.96 3.97
CA ALA A 254 26.14 -4.99 3.48
C ALA A 254 25.57 -4.14 4.63
N LEU A 255 25.33 -4.75 5.79
CA LEU A 255 24.88 -4.05 6.99
C LEU A 255 25.92 -3.06 7.49
N GLU A 256 27.21 -3.44 7.47
CA GLU A 256 28.31 -2.57 7.89
C GLU A 256 28.47 -1.35 6.97
N LEU A 257 28.41 -1.57 5.64
CA LEU A 257 28.45 -0.49 4.65
C LEU A 257 27.27 0.48 4.83
N LEU A 258 26.05 -0.03 5.00
CA LEU A 258 24.86 0.78 5.24
C LEU A 258 24.99 1.57 6.56
N THR A 259 25.42 0.91 7.61
CA THR A 259 25.60 1.55 8.93
C THR A 259 26.67 2.64 8.86
N SER A 260 27.77 2.39 8.15
CA SER A 260 28.84 3.37 7.94
C SER A 260 28.38 4.57 7.15
N GLU A 261 27.63 4.37 6.06
CA GLU A 261 27.04 5.48 5.29
C GLU A 261 26.17 6.38 6.18
N ILE A 262 25.23 5.78 6.94
CA ILE A 262 24.31 6.52 7.80
C ILE A 262 25.06 7.26 8.91
N ARG A 263 25.99 6.60 9.60
CA ARG A 263 26.76 7.21 10.70
C ARG A 263 27.70 8.33 10.23
N ASN A 264 28.24 8.24 9.02
CA ASN A 264 29.05 9.28 8.43
C ASN A 264 28.24 10.47 7.91
N ALA A 265 26.96 10.25 7.55
CA ALA A 265 26.09 11.30 7.04
C ALA A 265 25.44 12.15 8.15
N PHE A 266 25.34 11.63 9.38
CA PHE A 266 24.63 12.28 10.48
C PHE A 266 25.40 12.21 11.79
N ASP A 267 25.52 13.35 12.46
CA ASP A 267 26.15 13.44 13.80
C ASP A 267 25.23 12.86 14.90
N GLY A 268 23.98 12.61 14.58
CA GLY A 268 22.98 12.03 15.50
C GLY A 268 21.57 12.08 14.95
N PRO A 269 20.59 11.44 15.64
CA PRO A 269 19.19 11.34 15.20
C PRO A 269 18.52 12.69 14.95
N SER A 270 18.90 13.73 15.72
CA SER A 270 18.32 15.09 15.60
C SER A 270 18.62 15.78 14.27
N ASN A 271 19.70 15.35 13.57
CA ASN A 271 20.10 15.92 12.28
C ASN A 271 19.56 15.13 11.07
N MET A 272 18.83 14.03 11.32
CA MET A 272 18.19 13.26 10.28
C MET A 272 16.93 13.99 9.79
N SER A 273 16.80 14.11 8.47
CA SER A 273 15.58 14.55 7.81
C SER A 273 15.28 13.64 6.63
N ILE A 274 14.00 13.51 6.25
CA ILE A 274 13.58 12.69 5.09
C ILE A 274 14.38 13.05 3.85
N GLU A 275 14.60 14.34 3.60
CA GLU A 275 15.34 14.85 2.45
C GLU A 275 16.80 14.34 2.43
N LYS A 276 17.49 14.43 3.57
CA LYS A 276 18.88 13.96 3.70
C LYS A 276 18.97 12.43 3.59
N VAL A 277 18.05 11.71 4.24
CA VAL A 277 18.00 10.23 4.20
C VAL A 277 17.71 9.75 2.77
N ALA A 278 16.81 10.40 2.05
CA ALA A 278 16.49 10.08 0.66
C ALA A 278 17.68 10.30 -0.30
N ALA A 279 18.68 11.11 0.09
CA ALA A 279 19.88 11.36 -0.72
C ALA A 279 20.98 10.30 -0.54
N LEU A 280 20.85 9.36 0.41
CA LEU A 280 21.86 8.34 0.68
C LEU A 280 21.87 7.25 -0.41
N PRO A 281 22.96 7.11 -1.19
CA PRO A 281 22.95 6.21 -2.35
C PRO A 281 22.93 4.74 -1.98
N TYR A 282 23.67 4.31 -0.94
CA TYR A 282 23.72 2.92 -0.53
C TYR A 282 22.44 2.47 0.14
N LEU A 283 21.83 3.31 0.98
CA LEU A 283 20.51 3.07 1.56
C LEU A 283 19.45 2.86 0.45
N ASN A 284 19.45 3.73 -0.57
CA ASN A 284 18.54 3.58 -1.70
C ASN A 284 18.78 2.30 -2.49
N ALA A 285 20.05 1.88 -2.63
CA ALA A 285 20.39 0.60 -3.27
C ALA A 285 19.87 -0.58 -2.44
N CYS A 286 20.05 -0.56 -1.12
CA CYS A 286 19.51 -1.59 -0.21
C CYS A 286 17.99 -1.69 -0.28
N ILE A 287 17.27 -0.56 -0.30
CA ILE A 287 15.81 -0.55 -0.42
C ILE A 287 15.36 -1.14 -1.76
N LYS A 288 16.00 -0.74 -2.87
CA LYS A 288 15.69 -1.28 -4.20
C LYS A 288 15.95 -2.78 -4.29
N GLU A 289 17.06 -3.25 -3.71
CA GLU A 289 17.40 -4.67 -3.67
C GLU A 289 16.45 -5.45 -2.75
N GLY A 290 16.06 -4.87 -1.62
CA GLY A 290 15.03 -5.42 -0.75
C GLY A 290 13.70 -5.59 -1.49
N LEU A 291 13.25 -4.59 -2.24
CA LEU A 291 12.05 -4.67 -3.08
C LEU A 291 12.16 -5.71 -4.18
N ARG A 292 13.36 -5.95 -4.72
CA ARG A 292 13.59 -6.96 -5.75
C ARG A 292 13.56 -8.39 -5.18
N LEU A 293 14.20 -8.61 -4.03
CA LEU A 293 14.33 -9.94 -3.41
C LEU A 293 13.11 -10.34 -2.58
N TYR A 294 12.47 -9.38 -1.95
CA TYR A 294 11.32 -9.60 -1.08
C TYR A 294 10.21 -8.57 -1.36
N PRO A 295 9.60 -8.62 -2.56
CA PRO A 295 8.56 -7.68 -2.93
C PRO A 295 7.29 -7.88 -2.06
N PRO A 296 6.73 -6.82 -1.46
CA PRO A 296 5.49 -6.92 -0.69
C PRO A 296 4.29 -7.41 -1.50
N VAL A 297 4.27 -7.06 -2.80
CA VAL A 297 3.27 -7.53 -3.77
C VAL A 297 3.99 -8.41 -4.78
N VAL A 298 3.89 -9.72 -4.61
CA VAL A 298 4.62 -10.72 -5.40
C VAL A 298 4.04 -10.97 -6.80
N THR A 299 2.80 -10.53 -7.05
CA THR A 299 2.14 -10.65 -8.35
C THR A 299 1.92 -9.27 -8.95
N GLY A 300 2.18 -9.14 -10.25
CA GLY A 300 1.87 -7.90 -10.97
C GLY A 300 0.38 -7.55 -10.87
N MET A 301 0.06 -6.27 -11.00
CA MET A 301 -1.32 -5.79 -11.08
C MET A 301 -1.89 -6.15 -12.45
N PRO A 302 -2.81 -7.14 -12.57
CA PRO A 302 -3.20 -7.66 -13.86
C PRO A 302 -3.92 -6.60 -14.72
N ARG A 303 -3.50 -6.54 -15.98
CA ARG A 303 -4.12 -5.74 -17.02
C ARG A 303 -4.77 -6.65 -18.04
N GLN A 304 -5.76 -6.18 -18.74
CA GLN A 304 -6.42 -6.89 -19.83
C GLN A 304 -6.38 -6.06 -21.10
N THR A 305 -6.02 -6.69 -22.22
CA THR A 305 -6.01 -6.03 -23.52
C THR A 305 -7.43 -5.68 -23.94
N PRO A 306 -7.65 -4.47 -24.49
CA PRO A 306 -8.97 -4.01 -24.98
C PRO A 306 -9.40 -4.75 -26.26
N SER A 307 -10.60 -4.43 -26.76
CA SER A 307 -11.20 -5.07 -27.94
C SER A 307 -10.37 -5.01 -29.21
N GLU A 308 -9.52 -3.99 -29.36
CA GLU A 308 -8.58 -3.82 -30.47
C GLU A 308 -7.21 -4.49 -30.25
N GLY A 309 -7.03 -5.14 -29.09
CA GLY A 309 -5.73 -5.66 -28.66
C GLY A 309 -4.76 -4.57 -28.20
N SER A 310 -3.53 -4.94 -27.94
CA SER A 310 -2.45 -4.03 -27.53
C SER A 310 -1.12 -4.45 -28.12
N THR A 311 -0.18 -3.53 -28.27
CA THR A 311 1.22 -3.86 -28.60
C THR A 311 2.06 -3.76 -27.33
N ILE A 312 2.70 -4.88 -26.93
CA ILE A 312 3.53 -4.97 -25.73
C ILE A 312 4.90 -5.49 -26.15
N CYS A 313 5.95 -4.76 -25.84
CA CYS A 313 7.33 -5.06 -26.27
C CYS A 313 7.48 -5.28 -27.80
N GLY A 314 6.70 -4.54 -28.59
CA GLY A 314 6.70 -4.68 -30.05
C GLY A 314 5.83 -5.82 -30.61
N GLU A 315 5.30 -6.68 -29.76
CA GLU A 315 4.45 -7.82 -30.14
C GLU A 315 2.97 -7.47 -29.98
N TYR A 316 2.15 -7.87 -30.95
CA TYR A 316 0.70 -7.73 -30.86
C TYR A 316 0.10 -8.78 -29.92
N VAL A 317 -0.62 -8.33 -28.92
CA VAL A 317 -1.37 -9.15 -27.99
C VAL A 317 -2.87 -9.02 -28.29
N PRO A 318 -3.56 -10.16 -28.59
CA PRO A 318 -4.97 -10.16 -28.93
C PRO A 318 -5.88 -9.61 -27.83
N PRO A 319 -7.16 -9.27 -28.17
CA PRO A 319 -8.15 -8.85 -27.18
C PRO A 319 -8.37 -9.84 -26.04
N GLY A 320 -8.68 -9.33 -24.85
CA GLY A 320 -9.08 -10.15 -23.71
C GLY A 320 -7.97 -10.89 -23.00
N VAL A 321 -6.71 -10.72 -23.44
CA VAL A 321 -5.55 -11.38 -22.80
C VAL A 321 -5.17 -10.60 -21.54
N SER A 322 -5.03 -11.29 -20.43
CA SER A 322 -4.50 -10.75 -19.17
C SER A 322 -2.96 -10.66 -19.25
N THR A 323 -2.40 -9.57 -18.78
CA THR A 323 -0.97 -9.28 -18.86
C THR A 323 -0.43 -8.82 -17.51
N PRO A 324 -0.16 -9.73 -16.56
CA PRO A 324 0.63 -9.36 -15.39
C PRO A 324 2.10 -9.13 -15.82
N TYR A 325 2.73 -8.15 -15.20
CA TYR A 325 4.17 -7.95 -15.24
C TYR A 325 4.79 -8.58 -13.98
N ASN A 326 5.76 -9.46 -14.16
CA ASN A 326 6.52 -10.13 -13.08
C ASN A 326 7.97 -9.68 -13.08
#